data_3dad50ae6cfb4bb5eab1cfff24a834a1
#
_entry.id   3dad50ae6cfb4bb5eab1cfff24a834a1
#
_cell.length_a   1.000
_cell.length_b   1.000
_cell.length_c   1.000
_cell.angle_alpha   90.00
_cell.angle_beta   90.00
_cell.angle_gamma   90.00
#
_symmetry.space_group_name_H-M   'P 1'
#
loop_
_entity.id
_entity.type
_entity.pdbx_description
1 polymer ?
#
loop_
_entity_poly.entity_id
_entity_poly.type
_entity_poly.pdbx_seq_one_letter_code
_entity_poly.pdbx_strand_id
1 'polypeptide(L)'
;GLRDQVIIKAAKEEIDLDVAHIDSEYKIGYELTKELLNETTDVTAIVGLNDMIAFGVMDALYEAKIKVPADVSVMGCDNTLFARMHNMNLTTIEHFVTFKGRDACDIIMKKIASHHSANMETAPISTYHVEYEPQLIVRGTTTYAKNARKKKN
;
A
#
# COMPACT_ATOMS: atom_id res chain seq x y z
N GLY A 1 20.77 -13.64 7.35
CA GLY A 1 20.00 -12.51 7.92
C GLY A 1 18.68 -12.32 7.18
N LEU A 2 17.79 -11.45 7.66
CA LEU A 2 16.46 -11.20 7.04
C LEU A 2 16.54 -10.73 5.57
N ARG A 3 17.67 -10.15 5.14
CA ARG A 3 17.82 -9.63 3.76
C ARG A 3 17.77 -10.71 2.68
N ASP A 4 18.22 -11.91 3.01
CA ASP A 4 18.25 -13.03 2.04
C ASP A 4 16.88 -13.71 1.88
N GLN A 5 15.86 -13.23 2.63
CA GLN A 5 14.49 -13.73 2.63
C GLN A 5 13.49 -12.76 1.98
N VAL A 6 13.96 -11.62 1.46
CA VAL A 6 13.12 -10.60 0.82
C VAL A 6 13.38 -10.58 -0.67
N ILE A 7 12.35 -10.84 -1.46
CA ILE A 7 12.34 -10.70 -2.92
C ILE A 7 11.61 -9.41 -3.25
N ILE A 8 12.23 -8.54 -4.05
CA ILE A 8 11.61 -7.31 -4.54
C ILE A 8 11.31 -7.47 -6.02
N LYS A 9 10.05 -7.33 -6.39
CA LYS A 9 9.58 -7.29 -7.78
C LYS A 9 9.09 -5.89 -8.11
N ALA A 10 9.45 -5.39 -9.28
CA ALA A 10 8.99 -4.11 -9.80
C ALA A 10 8.63 -4.24 -11.28
N ALA A 11 7.64 -3.48 -11.73
CA ALA A 11 7.32 -3.40 -13.15
C ALA A 11 8.50 -2.82 -13.93
N LYS A 12 8.79 -3.40 -15.09
CA LYS A 12 9.95 -3.02 -15.93
C LYS A 12 9.63 -1.88 -16.90
N GLU A 13 8.35 -1.60 -17.12
CA GLU A 13 7.87 -0.58 -18.06
C GLU A 13 7.36 0.63 -17.31
N GLU A 14 7.54 1.83 -17.89
CA GLU A 14 6.87 3.04 -17.42
C GLU A 14 5.36 2.83 -17.54
N ILE A 15 4.65 3.11 -16.45
CA ILE A 15 3.19 3.06 -16.44
C ILE A 15 2.70 4.21 -17.31
N ASP A 16 2.00 3.91 -18.39
CA ASP A 16 1.34 4.92 -19.20
C ASP A 16 0.26 5.60 -18.36
N LEU A 17 0.53 6.85 -18.01
CA LEU A 17 -0.32 7.65 -17.14
C LEU A 17 -1.67 8.03 -17.76
N ASP A 18 -1.85 7.82 -19.06
CA ASP A 18 -3.08 8.14 -19.81
C ASP A 18 -4.14 7.01 -19.75
N VAL A 19 -3.78 5.82 -19.31
CA VAL A 19 -4.73 4.71 -19.10
C VAL A 19 -5.07 4.62 -17.61
N ALA A 20 -6.35 4.43 -17.31
CA ALA A 20 -6.90 4.38 -15.96
C ALA A 20 -5.98 3.65 -14.97
N HIS A 21 -5.30 4.41 -14.12
CA HIS A 21 -4.28 3.95 -13.17
C HIS A 21 -4.68 2.71 -12.35
N ILE A 22 -5.95 2.59 -12.01
CA ILE A 22 -6.49 1.50 -11.17
C ILE A 22 -6.31 0.15 -11.84
N ASP A 23 -6.63 0.04 -13.16
CA ASP A 23 -6.50 -1.22 -13.89
C ASP A 23 -5.03 -1.61 -14.08
N SER A 24 -4.14 -0.63 -14.26
CA SER A 24 -2.71 -0.88 -14.43
C SER A 24 -2.06 -1.38 -13.14
N GLU A 25 -2.36 -0.78 -11.99
CA GLU A 25 -1.83 -1.20 -10.70
C GLU A 25 -2.29 -2.61 -10.30
N TYR A 26 -3.58 -2.89 -10.47
CA TYR A 26 -4.11 -4.24 -10.25
C TYR A 26 -3.40 -5.27 -11.15
N LYS A 27 -3.26 -4.98 -12.45
CA LYS A 27 -2.59 -5.85 -13.40
C LYS A 27 -1.13 -6.08 -13.05
N ILE A 28 -0.41 -5.05 -12.60
CA ILE A 28 0.96 -5.18 -12.10
C ILE A 28 1.04 -6.20 -10.96
N GLY A 29 0.18 -6.07 -9.94
CA GLY A 29 0.14 -7.00 -8.82
C GLY A 29 -0.11 -8.45 -9.27
N TYR A 30 -1.04 -8.63 -10.19
CA TYR A 30 -1.41 -9.93 -10.73
C TYR A 30 -0.24 -10.58 -11.52
N GLU A 31 0.33 -9.86 -12.51
CA GLU A 31 1.39 -10.41 -13.38
C GLU A 31 2.69 -10.67 -12.62
N LEU A 32 3.11 -9.73 -11.76
CA LEU A 32 4.31 -9.92 -10.94
C LEU A 32 4.18 -11.08 -9.96
N THR A 33 2.97 -11.35 -9.47
CA THR A 33 2.74 -12.51 -8.61
C THR A 33 2.83 -13.81 -9.41
N LYS A 34 2.29 -13.87 -10.62
CA LYS A 34 2.45 -15.03 -11.51
C LYS A 34 3.92 -15.30 -11.85
N GLU A 35 4.67 -14.23 -12.17
CA GLU A 35 6.11 -14.34 -12.39
C GLU A 35 6.84 -14.89 -11.16
N LEU A 36 6.55 -14.34 -9.97
CA LEU A 36 7.13 -14.80 -8.71
C LEU A 36 6.85 -16.28 -8.43
N LEU A 37 5.62 -16.74 -8.64
CA LEU A 37 5.22 -18.12 -8.41
C LEU A 37 5.88 -19.11 -9.39
N ASN A 38 6.26 -18.65 -10.58
CA ASN A 38 7.05 -19.46 -11.51
C ASN A 38 8.52 -19.60 -11.07
N GLU A 39 9.05 -18.62 -10.34
CA GLU A 39 10.43 -18.63 -9.85
C GLU A 39 10.59 -19.39 -8.53
N THR A 40 9.60 -19.27 -7.63
CA THR A 40 9.67 -19.88 -6.30
C THR A 40 8.28 -20.15 -5.73
N THR A 41 8.19 -21.23 -4.96
CA THR A 41 6.99 -21.55 -4.17
C THR A 41 7.18 -21.32 -2.66
N ASP A 42 8.36 -20.87 -2.25
CA ASP A 42 8.69 -20.65 -0.82
C ASP A 42 8.39 -19.21 -0.38
N VAL A 43 7.18 -18.73 -0.75
CA VAL A 43 6.70 -17.41 -0.35
C VAL A 43 5.67 -17.57 0.76
N THR A 44 5.83 -16.83 1.85
CA THR A 44 4.91 -16.86 2.99
C THR A 44 4.12 -15.56 3.17
N ALA A 45 4.57 -14.46 2.57
CA ALA A 45 3.88 -13.18 2.58
C ALA A 45 4.24 -12.35 1.35
N ILE A 46 3.25 -11.58 0.86
CA ILE A 46 3.43 -10.59 -0.22
C ILE A 46 2.86 -9.26 0.26
N VAL A 47 3.61 -8.19 0.01
CA VAL A 47 3.21 -6.81 0.31
C VAL A 47 3.07 -6.06 -1.00
N GLY A 48 1.86 -5.62 -1.33
CA GLY A 48 1.59 -4.69 -2.40
C GLY A 48 1.94 -3.26 -1.97
N LEU A 49 2.48 -2.46 -2.89
CA LEU A 49 2.80 -1.06 -2.64
C LEU A 49 1.54 -0.25 -2.26
N ASN A 50 0.38 -0.65 -2.82
CA ASN A 50 -0.93 -0.12 -2.45
C ASN A 50 -1.99 -1.24 -2.45
N ASP A 51 -3.23 -0.90 -2.11
CA ASP A 51 -4.32 -1.86 -2.02
C ASP A 51 -4.70 -2.46 -3.39
N MET A 52 -4.60 -1.68 -4.48
CA MET A 52 -4.94 -2.16 -5.83
C MET A 52 -3.96 -3.22 -6.31
N ILE A 53 -2.67 -3.00 -6.09
CA ILE A 53 -1.64 -4.03 -6.35
C ILE A 53 -1.91 -5.28 -5.50
N ALA A 54 -2.25 -5.10 -4.21
CA ALA A 54 -2.55 -6.22 -3.33
C ALA A 54 -3.78 -7.03 -3.79
N PHE A 55 -4.79 -6.41 -4.38
CA PHE A 55 -5.93 -7.14 -4.96
C PHE A 55 -5.51 -7.97 -6.17
N GLY A 56 -4.66 -7.45 -7.05
CA GLY A 56 -4.08 -8.23 -8.15
C GLY A 56 -3.26 -9.43 -7.65
N VAL A 57 -2.49 -9.24 -6.57
CA VAL A 57 -1.78 -10.33 -5.88
C VAL A 57 -2.77 -11.40 -5.41
N MET A 58 -3.86 -11.00 -4.75
CA MET A 58 -4.86 -11.93 -4.21
C MET A 58 -5.51 -12.77 -5.32
N ASP A 59 -5.82 -12.16 -6.46
CA ASP A 59 -6.44 -12.88 -7.58
C ASP A 59 -5.48 -13.86 -8.26
N ALA A 60 -4.20 -13.48 -8.42
CA ALA A 60 -3.19 -14.41 -8.94
C ALA A 60 -2.97 -15.61 -8.00
N LEU A 61 -2.98 -15.38 -6.68
CA LEU A 61 -2.90 -16.47 -5.69
C LEU A 61 -4.15 -17.33 -5.73
N TYR A 62 -5.34 -16.74 -5.89
CA TYR A 62 -6.60 -17.48 -6.01
C TYR A 62 -6.61 -18.41 -7.24
N GLU A 63 -6.18 -17.94 -8.41
CA GLU A 63 -6.04 -18.75 -9.61
C GLU A 63 -5.05 -19.90 -9.43
N ALA A 64 -3.93 -19.63 -8.74
CA ALA A 64 -2.94 -20.65 -8.39
C ALA A 64 -3.41 -21.60 -7.28
N LYS A 65 -4.66 -21.44 -6.76
CA LYS A 65 -5.23 -22.21 -5.65
C LYS A 65 -4.44 -22.12 -4.35
N ILE A 66 -3.73 -21.02 -4.16
CA ILE A 66 -2.98 -20.68 -2.94
C ILE A 66 -3.92 -19.91 -2.01
N LYS A 67 -4.07 -20.37 -0.79
CA LYS A 67 -5.03 -19.81 0.17
C LYS A 67 -4.45 -18.60 0.91
N VAL A 68 -5.15 -17.45 0.83
CA VAL A 68 -4.89 -16.27 1.65
C VAL A 68 -5.84 -16.30 2.85
N PRO A 69 -5.36 -16.16 4.09
CA PRO A 69 -3.95 -16.01 4.52
C PRO A 69 -3.28 -17.36 4.87
N ALA A 70 -3.92 -18.50 4.65
CA ALA A 70 -3.48 -19.79 5.21
C ALA A 70 -2.14 -20.28 4.64
N ASP A 71 -1.87 -20.01 3.36
CA ASP A 71 -0.62 -20.37 2.69
C ASP A 71 0.29 -19.16 2.55
N VAL A 72 -0.25 -18.04 2.06
CA VAL A 72 0.46 -16.77 1.85
C VAL A 72 -0.35 -15.64 2.48
N SER A 73 0.29 -14.82 3.30
CA SER A 73 -0.29 -13.57 3.80
C SER A 73 -0.17 -12.47 2.75
N VAL A 74 -1.20 -11.61 2.63
CA VAL A 74 -1.18 -10.46 1.72
C VAL A 74 -1.48 -9.19 2.49
N MET A 75 -0.73 -8.13 2.22
CA MET A 75 -0.92 -6.80 2.80
C MET A 75 -0.83 -5.73 1.70
N GLY A 76 -1.64 -4.68 1.83
CA GLY A 76 -1.60 -3.49 0.98
C GLY A 76 -1.23 -2.22 1.75
N CYS A 77 -1.46 -1.07 1.13
CA CYS A 77 -1.35 0.26 1.70
C CYS A 77 -2.46 1.13 1.10
N ASP A 78 -2.99 2.09 1.83
CA ASP A 78 -3.96 3.16 1.55
C ASP A 78 -5.27 3.02 2.33
N ASN A 79 -5.63 1.82 2.82
CA ASN A 79 -6.88 1.55 3.52
C ASN A 79 -8.12 2.02 2.72
N THR A 80 -8.15 1.72 1.44
CA THR A 80 -9.23 2.08 0.54
C THR A 80 -10.58 1.51 0.97
N LEU A 81 -11.66 2.02 0.37
CA LEU A 81 -13.00 1.48 0.60
C LEU A 81 -13.07 -0.03 0.25
N PHE A 82 -12.40 -0.44 -0.84
CA PHE A 82 -12.38 -1.83 -1.27
C PHE A 82 -11.69 -2.76 -0.26
N ALA A 83 -10.60 -2.31 0.37
CA ALA A 83 -9.88 -3.07 1.41
C ALA A 83 -10.79 -3.39 2.61
N ARG A 84 -11.80 -2.56 2.89
CA ARG A 84 -12.76 -2.72 4.01
C ARG A 84 -13.92 -3.64 3.68
N MET A 85 -14.15 -3.97 2.40
CA MET A 85 -15.26 -4.84 2.00
C MET A 85 -15.07 -6.23 2.59
N HIS A 86 -16.17 -6.86 3.01
CA HIS A 86 -16.16 -8.15 3.68
C HIS A 86 -15.43 -9.25 2.88
N ASN A 87 -15.61 -9.24 1.56
CA ASN A 87 -15.01 -10.25 0.69
C ASN A 87 -13.50 -10.03 0.48
N MET A 88 -13.03 -8.78 0.54
CA MET A 88 -11.60 -8.45 0.42
C MET A 88 -10.91 -8.52 1.77
N ASN A 89 -11.47 -7.85 2.76
CA ASN A 89 -11.01 -7.87 4.15
C ASN A 89 -9.49 -7.75 4.28
N LEU A 90 -8.88 -6.83 3.48
CA LEU A 90 -7.45 -6.70 3.27
C LEU A 90 -6.78 -6.03 4.47
N THR A 91 -5.74 -6.66 5.00
CA THR A 91 -4.79 -6.01 5.91
C THR A 91 -4.01 -4.94 5.15
N THR A 92 -3.95 -3.72 5.69
CA THR A 92 -3.39 -2.58 4.97
C THR A 92 -2.83 -1.54 5.93
N ILE A 93 -2.13 -0.55 5.40
CA ILE A 93 -1.65 0.62 6.15
C ILE A 93 -2.59 1.80 5.88
N GLU A 94 -3.09 2.42 6.94
CA GLU A 94 -3.75 3.73 6.89
C GLU A 94 -2.72 4.82 7.04
N HIS A 95 -2.60 5.71 6.07
CA HIS A 95 -1.70 6.86 6.12
C HIS A 95 -2.40 8.21 5.99
N PHE A 96 -3.71 8.23 6.24
CA PHE A 96 -4.52 9.43 6.45
C PHE A 96 -4.56 10.40 5.26
N VAL A 97 -4.71 9.90 4.03
CA VAL A 97 -4.72 10.72 2.79
C VAL A 97 -5.71 11.89 2.87
N THR A 98 -6.94 11.63 3.35
CA THR A 98 -7.99 12.65 3.47
C THR A 98 -7.58 13.79 4.41
N PHE A 99 -6.94 13.46 5.55
CA PHE A 99 -6.48 14.47 6.50
C PHE A 99 -5.32 15.27 5.93
N LYS A 100 -4.35 14.61 5.27
CA LYS A 100 -3.24 15.27 4.58
C LYS A 100 -3.71 16.29 3.55
N GLY A 101 -4.71 15.94 2.73
CA GLY A 101 -5.31 16.84 1.76
C GLY A 101 -5.95 18.07 2.42
N ARG A 102 -6.68 17.87 3.51
CA ARG A 102 -7.29 18.98 4.28
C ARG A 102 -6.23 19.91 4.84
N ASP A 103 -5.23 19.36 5.54
CA ASP A 103 -4.19 20.16 6.18
C ASP A 103 -3.34 20.91 5.15
N ALA A 104 -3.07 20.29 3.99
CA ALA A 104 -2.41 20.97 2.88
C ALA A 104 -3.21 22.18 2.38
N CYS A 105 -4.54 22.03 2.20
CA CYS A 105 -5.41 23.13 1.83
C CYS A 105 -5.41 24.25 2.89
N ASP A 106 -5.52 23.88 4.17
CA ASP A 106 -5.51 24.86 5.27
C ASP A 106 -4.19 25.64 5.34
N ILE A 107 -3.06 24.95 5.12
CA ILE A 107 -1.74 25.59 5.06
C ILE A 107 -1.66 26.57 3.89
N ILE A 108 -2.12 26.17 2.70
CA ILE A 108 -2.13 27.02 1.51
C ILE A 108 -3.00 28.26 1.75
N MET A 109 -4.20 28.08 2.28
CA MET A 109 -5.12 29.21 2.58
C MET A 109 -4.51 30.19 3.60
N LYS A 110 -3.86 29.69 4.65
CA LYS A 110 -3.15 30.53 5.62
C LYS A 110 -2.01 31.32 4.96
N LYS A 111 -1.24 30.69 4.08
CA LYS A 111 -0.17 31.37 3.33
C LYS A 111 -0.72 32.47 2.41
N ILE A 112 -1.79 32.19 1.67
CA ILE A 112 -2.43 33.20 0.81
C ILE A 112 -2.92 34.38 1.64
N ALA A 113 -3.62 34.13 2.76
CA ALA A 113 -4.11 35.19 3.64
C ALA A 113 -2.96 36.05 4.22
N SER A 114 -1.87 35.44 4.63
CA SER A 114 -0.70 36.16 5.15
C SER A 114 -0.03 37.03 4.09
N HIS A 115 0.07 36.56 2.84
CA HIS A 115 0.60 37.34 1.73
C HIS A 115 -0.24 38.57 1.37
N HIS A 116 -1.56 38.51 1.51
CA HIS A 116 -2.45 39.66 1.27
C HIS A 116 -2.36 40.72 2.38
N SER A 117 -1.91 40.35 3.58
CA SER A 117 -1.88 41.21 4.76
C SER A 117 -0.51 41.88 5.02
N ALA A 118 0.55 41.36 4.40
CA ALA A 118 1.93 41.82 4.61
C ALA A 118 2.46 42.56 3.38
N ASN A 119 3.24 43.67 3.60
CA ASN A 119 4.08 44.24 2.56
C ASN A 119 5.05 43.15 2.04
N MET A 120 4.98 42.83 0.75
CA MET A 120 5.62 41.69 0.09
C MET A 120 7.16 41.56 0.29
N GLU A 121 7.87 42.59 0.75
CA GLU A 121 9.33 42.56 0.83
C GLU A 121 9.92 42.01 2.13
N THR A 122 9.13 41.82 3.20
CA THR A 122 9.67 41.48 4.53
C THR A 122 8.96 40.35 5.27
N ALA A 123 7.96 39.71 4.69
CA ALA A 123 7.26 38.62 5.38
C ALA A 123 8.14 37.38 5.46
N PRO A 124 8.40 36.81 6.66
CA PRO A 124 9.15 35.56 6.77
C PRO A 124 8.39 34.43 6.11
N ILE A 125 9.08 33.62 5.32
CA ILE A 125 8.50 32.38 4.74
C ILE A 125 8.24 31.42 5.89
N SER A 126 6.98 31.33 6.33
CA SER A 126 6.59 30.33 7.35
C SER A 126 6.70 28.92 6.76
N THR A 127 7.55 28.09 7.37
CA THR A 127 7.62 26.68 7.06
C THR A 127 6.62 25.94 7.95
N TYR A 128 5.72 25.19 7.32
CA TYR A 128 4.79 24.31 8.02
C TYR A 128 5.25 22.86 7.82
N HIS A 129 5.29 22.12 8.89
CA HIS A 129 5.60 20.69 8.91
C HIS A 129 4.48 19.97 9.67
N VAL A 130 3.87 18.97 9.02
CA VAL A 130 2.82 18.13 9.62
C VAL A 130 3.21 16.69 9.37
N GLU A 131 3.31 15.91 10.43
CA GLU A 131 3.60 14.48 10.39
C GLU A 131 2.37 13.66 10.75
N TYR A 132 2.18 12.55 10.05
CA TYR A 132 1.16 11.57 10.36
C TYR A 132 1.82 10.23 10.61
N GLU A 133 1.52 9.61 11.74
CA GLU A 133 1.99 8.27 12.06
C GLU A 133 1.10 7.24 11.35
N PRO A 134 1.63 6.43 10.41
CA PRO A 134 0.86 5.40 9.73
C PRO A 134 0.36 4.35 10.71
N GLN A 135 -0.82 3.80 10.45
CA GLN A 135 -1.43 2.77 11.29
C GLN A 135 -1.61 1.46 10.50
N LEU A 136 -1.13 0.35 11.06
CA LEU A 136 -1.41 -0.97 10.52
C LEU A 136 -2.83 -1.39 10.89
N ILE A 137 -3.67 -1.62 9.88
CA ILE A 137 -5.03 -2.12 10.03
C ILE A 137 -5.04 -3.61 9.69
N VAL A 138 -4.96 -4.44 10.71
CA VAL A 138 -4.97 -5.89 10.56
C VAL A 138 -6.38 -6.38 10.28
N ARG A 139 -6.53 -7.20 9.20
CA ARG A 139 -7.78 -7.82 8.79
C ARG A 139 -7.58 -9.31 8.45
N GLY A 140 -8.37 -9.84 7.51
CA GLY A 140 -8.45 -11.27 7.23
C GLY A 140 -7.36 -11.84 6.32
N THR A 141 -6.53 -11.01 5.68
CA THR A 141 -5.56 -11.47 4.69
C THR A 141 -4.16 -11.76 5.24
N THR A 142 -3.96 -11.63 6.55
CA THR A 142 -2.67 -11.93 7.19
C THR A 142 -2.81 -12.90 8.35
N THR A 143 -1.80 -13.75 8.55
CA THR A 143 -1.71 -14.68 9.68
C THR A 143 -0.25 -15.03 9.96
N TYR A 144 0.01 -15.77 11.03
CA TYR A 144 1.34 -16.28 11.32
C TYR A 144 1.81 -17.27 10.25
N ALA A 145 3.09 -17.16 9.84
CA ALA A 145 3.68 -18.10 8.90
C ALA A 145 3.58 -19.55 9.40
N LYS A 146 3.38 -20.51 8.49
CA LYS A 146 3.22 -21.95 8.84
C LYS A 146 4.35 -22.47 9.72
N ASN A 147 5.59 -22.05 9.49
CA ASN A 147 6.75 -22.49 10.27
C ASN A 147 6.80 -21.88 11.68
N ALA A 148 6.15 -20.73 11.92
CA ALA A 148 6.03 -20.14 13.26
C ALA A 148 5.04 -20.88 14.14
N ARG A 149 4.02 -21.53 13.56
CA ARG A 149 3.02 -22.32 14.29
C ARG A 149 3.62 -23.59 14.91
N LYS A 150 4.66 -24.19 14.30
CA LYS A 150 5.33 -25.40 14.82
C LYS A 150 6.21 -25.17 16.04
N LYS A 151 6.57 -23.90 16.35
CA LYS A 151 7.42 -23.56 17.53
C LYS A 151 6.64 -23.27 18.80
N LYS A 152 5.30 -23.32 18.79
CA LYS A 152 4.42 -23.01 19.94
C LYS A 152 3.75 -24.24 20.58
N ASN A 153 4.09 -25.47 20.12
CA ASN A 153 3.61 -26.74 20.75
C ASN A 153 4.74 -27.40 21.51
#